data_8e59a1af6c6e9aa6a75e5aedbf5e4374
#
_entry.id   8e59a1af6c6e9aa6a75e5aedbf5e4374
#
_cell.length_a   1.000
_cell.length_b   1.000
_cell.length_c   1.000
_cell.angle_alpha   90.00
_cell.angle_beta   90.00
_cell.angle_gamma   90.00
#
_symmetry.space_group_name_H-M   'P 1'
#
loop_
_entity.id
_entity.type
_entity.pdbx_description
1 polymer ?
#
loop_
_entity_poly.entity_id
_entity_poly.type
_entity_poly.pdbx_seq_one_letter_code
_entity_poly.pdbx_strand_id
1 'polypeptide(L)'
;MQQKKELNIQMGSCIRKARLQAGLTQEAFAELLHLGPKHISAMERGTVGLSMETLQNICQVLHVSADTLLFGDIEKSPADALSDLGGFLLKNLPRWKKLSIKYWKFLQKK
;
A
#
# COMPACT_ATOMS: atom_id res chain seq x y z
N MET A 1 16.89 -9.61 -11.29
CA MET A 1 16.57 -8.46 -12.11
C MET A 1 15.12 -8.42 -12.59
N GLN A 2 14.56 -9.56 -13.06
CA GLN A 2 13.14 -9.61 -13.42
C GLN A 2 12.23 -9.35 -12.22
N GLN A 3 12.59 -9.86 -11.04
CA GLN A 3 11.81 -9.66 -9.82
C GLN A 3 11.71 -8.18 -9.45
N LYS A 4 12.78 -7.43 -9.60
CA LYS A 4 12.81 -6.00 -9.31
C LYS A 4 11.92 -5.24 -10.28
N LYS A 5 11.95 -5.62 -11.55
CA LYS A 5 11.09 -5.01 -12.58
C LYS A 5 9.61 -5.30 -12.32
N GLU A 6 9.29 -6.54 -11.97
CA GLU A 6 7.91 -6.93 -11.64
C GLU A 6 7.39 -6.19 -10.42
N LEU A 7 8.24 -6.03 -9.40
CA LEU A 7 7.87 -5.28 -8.20
C LEU A 7 7.59 -3.82 -8.54
N ASN A 8 8.42 -3.21 -9.38
CA ASN A 8 8.22 -1.82 -9.80
C ASN A 8 6.90 -1.65 -10.56
N ILE A 9 6.57 -2.60 -11.44
CA ILE A 9 5.31 -2.57 -12.18
C ILE A 9 4.12 -2.70 -11.23
N GLN A 10 4.19 -3.63 -10.29
CA GLN A 10 3.13 -3.83 -9.31
C GLN A 10 2.93 -2.59 -8.43
N MET A 11 4.01 -2.04 -7.91
CA MET A 11 3.95 -0.84 -7.08
C MET A 11 3.40 0.34 -7.87
N GLY A 12 3.86 0.51 -9.12
CA GLY A 12 3.38 1.59 -9.99
C GLY A 12 1.90 1.50 -10.25
N SER A 13 1.39 0.29 -10.48
CA SER A 13 -0.04 0.04 -10.68
C SER A 13 -0.83 0.42 -9.43
N CYS A 14 -0.34 0.04 -8.25
CA CYS A 14 -0.99 0.37 -6.97
C CYS A 14 -0.99 1.86 -6.71
N ILE A 15 0.10 2.53 -7.02
CA ILE A 15 0.22 3.98 -6.88
C ILE A 15 -0.80 4.68 -7.78
N ARG A 16 -0.92 4.22 -9.02
CA ARG A 16 -1.89 4.79 -9.96
C ARG A 16 -3.32 4.64 -9.45
N LYS A 17 -3.68 3.46 -8.97
CA LYS A 17 -5.01 3.21 -8.42
C LYS A 17 -5.29 4.12 -7.23
N ALA A 18 -4.34 4.23 -6.31
CA ALA A 18 -4.49 5.06 -5.13
C ALA A 18 -4.61 6.55 -5.51
N ARG A 19 -3.83 6.99 -6.51
CA ARG A 19 -3.91 8.35 -7.01
C ARG A 19 -5.30 8.65 -7.59
N LEU A 20 -5.81 7.74 -8.41
CA LEU A 20 -7.13 7.90 -9.02
C LEU A 20 -8.24 7.89 -7.96
N GLN A 21 -8.12 7.04 -6.96
CA GLN A 21 -9.07 7.00 -5.83
C GLN A 21 -9.05 8.30 -5.03
N ALA A 22 -7.90 8.95 -4.96
CA ALA A 22 -7.76 10.24 -4.28
C ALA A 22 -8.25 11.40 -5.14
N GLY A 23 -8.63 11.14 -6.40
CA GLY A 23 -9.10 12.18 -7.30
C GLY A 23 -8.01 13.08 -7.86
N LEU A 24 -6.76 12.60 -7.86
CA LEU A 24 -5.62 13.41 -8.29
C LEU A 24 -5.21 13.08 -9.73
N THR A 25 -4.87 14.12 -10.49
CA THR A 25 -4.21 13.96 -11.79
C THR A 25 -2.73 13.67 -11.55
N GLN A 26 -2.04 13.18 -12.59
CA GLN A 26 -0.60 13.00 -12.52
C GLN A 26 0.13 14.30 -12.21
N GLU A 27 -0.35 15.40 -12.79
CA GLU A 27 0.24 16.71 -12.59
C GLU A 27 0.07 17.20 -11.15
N ALA A 28 -1.14 17.07 -10.59
CA ALA A 28 -1.39 17.46 -9.22
C ALA A 28 -0.58 16.62 -8.23
N PHE A 29 -0.51 15.32 -8.50
CA PHE A 29 0.27 14.39 -7.66
C PHE A 29 1.76 14.72 -7.72
N ALA A 30 2.27 15.01 -8.92
CA ALA A 30 3.66 15.40 -9.10
C ALA A 30 3.99 16.67 -8.31
N GLU A 31 3.09 17.63 -8.32
CA GLU A 31 3.25 18.90 -7.59
C GLU A 31 3.33 18.65 -6.09
N LEU A 32 2.47 17.79 -5.56
CA LEU A 32 2.47 17.44 -4.14
C LEU A 32 3.75 16.71 -3.72
N LEU A 33 4.32 15.93 -4.62
CA LEU A 33 5.56 15.17 -4.35
C LEU A 33 6.83 15.94 -4.72
N HIS A 34 6.69 17.14 -5.30
CA HIS A 34 7.80 17.92 -5.82
C HIS A 34 8.61 17.15 -6.87
N LEU A 35 7.90 16.43 -7.75
CA LEU A 35 8.47 15.66 -8.85
C LEU A 35 7.87 16.12 -10.17
N GLY A 36 8.54 15.79 -11.28
CA GLY A 36 7.99 16.08 -12.59
C GLY A 36 6.88 15.11 -12.99
N PRO A 37 5.90 15.54 -13.81
CA PRO A 37 4.83 14.63 -14.27
C PRO A 37 5.35 13.44 -15.05
N LYS A 38 6.44 13.60 -15.80
CA LYS A 38 7.08 12.50 -16.53
C LYS A 38 7.63 11.45 -15.56
N HIS A 39 8.15 11.88 -14.41
CA HIS A 39 8.65 10.98 -13.40
C HIS A 39 7.50 10.17 -12.78
N ILE A 40 6.36 10.82 -12.50
CA ILE A 40 5.16 10.16 -12.02
C ILE A 40 4.68 9.10 -13.03
N SER A 41 4.61 9.47 -14.31
CA SER A 41 4.22 8.54 -15.36
C SER A 41 5.16 7.32 -15.41
N ALA A 42 6.47 7.55 -15.31
CA ALA A 42 7.45 6.45 -15.29
C ALA A 42 7.30 5.56 -14.08
N MET A 43 7.04 6.13 -12.91
CA MET A 43 6.79 5.35 -11.68
C MET A 43 5.54 4.47 -11.82
N GLU A 44 4.46 5.03 -12.37
CA GLU A 44 3.20 4.30 -12.51
C GLU A 44 3.29 3.18 -13.54
N ARG A 45 4.15 3.35 -14.56
CA ARG A 45 4.41 2.29 -15.54
C ARG A 45 5.42 1.26 -15.05
N GLY A 46 6.11 1.55 -13.95
CA GLY A 46 7.09 0.63 -13.40
C GLY A 46 8.42 0.65 -14.13
N THR A 47 8.71 1.71 -14.90
CA THR A 47 9.98 1.82 -15.63
C THR A 47 11.11 2.36 -14.77
N VAL A 48 10.78 2.95 -13.62
CA VAL A 48 11.76 3.42 -12.65
C VAL A 48 11.37 2.88 -11.27
N GLY A 49 12.37 2.72 -10.41
CA GLY A 49 12.13 2.32 -9.03
C GLY A 49 11.80 3.51 -8.15
N LEU A 50 11.45 3.23 -6.91
CA LEU A 50 11.14 4.23 -5.90
C LEU A 50 12.23 4.23 -4.83
N SER A 51 12.66 5.41 -4.43
CA SER A 51 13.46 5.54 -3.21
C SER A 51 12.53 5.39 -2.00
N MET A 52 13.11 5.05 -0.86
CA MET A 52 12.32 4.95 0.39
C MET A 52 11.70 6.27 0.75
N GLU A 53 12.39 7.38 0.51
CA GLU A 53 11.87 8.71 0.77
C GLU A 53 10.65 9.02 -0.10
N THR A 54 10.73 8.70 -1.39
CA THR A 54 9.61 8.89 -2.32
C THR A 54 8.42 8.03 -1.90
N LEU A 55 8.66 6.76 -1.53
CA LEU A 55 7.61 5.88 -1.06
C LEU A 55 6.91 6.44 0.18
N GLN A 56 7.68 6.96 1.13
CA GLN A 56 7.14 7.57 2.34
C GLN A 56 6.26 8.76 2.01
N ASN A 57 6.73 9.64 1.11
CA ASN A 57 5.98 10.81 0.69
C ASN A 57 4.67 10.43 -0.01
N ILE A 58 4.69 9.39 -0.85
CA ILE A 58 3.49 8.89 -1.53
C ILE A 58 2.48 8.40 -0.50
N CYS A 59 2.93 7.63 0.48
CA CYS A 59 2.05 7.11 1.53
C CYS A 59 1.39 8.25 2.30
N GLN A 60 2.14 9.30 2.61
CA GLN A 60 1.61 10.46 3.33
C GLN A 60 0.60 11.24 2.48
N VAL A 61 0.91 11.47 1.21
CA VAL A 61 0.04 12.26 0.32
C VAL A 61 -1.25 11.53 0.01
N LEU A 62 -1.18 10.23 -0.24
CA LEU A 62 -2.34 9.42 -0.60
C LEU A 62 -3.06 8.81 0.60
N HIS A 63 -2.52 8.95 1.79
CA HIS A 63 -3.04 8.34 3.03
C HIS A 63 -3.21 6.83 2.89
N VAL A 64 -2.23 6.17 2.29
CA VAL A 64 -2.20 4.71 2.15
C VAL A 64 -0.97 4.16 2.86
N SER A 65 -1.04 2.90 3.26
CA SER A 65 0.10 2.23 3.88
C SER A 65 1.07 1.75 2.81
N ALA A 66 2.34 1.61 3.19
CA ALA A 66 3.35 1.02 2.32
C ALA A 66 2.99 -0.42 1.98
N ASP A 67 2.37 -1.14 2.92
CA ASP A 67 1.91 -2.52 2.71
C ASP A 67 0.92 -2.60 1.56
N THR A 68 -0.01 -1.64 1.48
CA THR A 68 -0.99 -1.58 0.39
C THR A 68 -0.30 -1.41 -0.96
N LEU A 69 0.71 -0.55 -1.03
CA LEU A 69 1.45 -0.32 -2.26
C LEU A 69 2.32 -1.51 -2.65
N LEU A 70 2.93 -2.17 -1.66
CA LEU A 70 3.83 -3.30 -1.90
C LEU A 70 3.09 -4.59 -2.23
N PHE A 71 1.94 -4.82 -1.62
CA PHE A 71 1.22 -6.10 -1.72
C PHE A 71 -0.08 -6.03 -2.51
N GLY A 72 -0.52 -4.86 -2.91
CA GLY A 72 -1.59 -4.69 -3.89
C GLY A 72 -3.01 -4.99 -3.42
N ASP A 73 -3.30 -4.86 -2.12
CA ASP A 73 -4.61 -5.19 -1.55
C ASP A 73 -5.64 -4.06 -1.63
N ILE A 74 -5.47 -3.13 -2.55
CA ILE A 74 -6.37 -1.97 -2.68
C ILE A 74 -7.78 -2.38 -3.13
N GLU A 75 -7.91 -3.50 -3.85
CA GLU A 75 -9.18 -3.88 -4.48
C GLU A 75 -10.15 -4.61 -3.56
N LYS A 76 -9.69 -5.12 -2.42
CA LYS A 76 -10.56 -5.82 -1.47
C LYS A 76 -11.18 -4.83 -0.50
N SER A 77 -12.47 -4.99 -0.25
CA SER A 77 -13.11 -4.20 0.79
C SER A 77 -12.51 -4.57 2.16
N PRO A 78 -12.49 -3.62 3.12
CA PRO A 78 -11.98 -3.95 4.45
C PRO A 78 -12.69 -5.14 5.10
N ALA A 79 -13.99 -5.31 4.86
CA ALA A 79 -14.74 -6.43 5.41
C ALA A 79 -14.30 -7.75 4.80
N ASP A 80 -14.12 -7.80 3.47
CA ASP A 80 -13.66 -9.00 2.77
C ASP A 80 -12.23 -9.37 3.16
N ALA A 81 -11.36 -8.38 3.27
CA ALA A 81 -9.98 -8.58 3.69
C ALA A 81 -9.92 -9.17 5.11
N LEU A 82 -10.74 -8.65 6.03
CA LEU A 82 -10.80 -9.15 7.39
C LEU A 82 -11.36 -10.57 7.46
N SER A 83 -12.36 -10.89 6.63
CA SER A 83 -12.95 -12.21 6.57
C SER A 83 -11.95 -13.26 6.09
N ASP A 84 -11.25 -12.98 4.98
CA ASP A 84 -10.29 -13.92 4.40
C ASP A 84 -9.02 -14.04 5.25
N LEU A 85 -8.49 -12.91 5.71
CA LEU A 85 -7.25 -12.88 6.48
C LEU A 85 -7.46 -13.33 7.92
N GLY A 86 -8.66 -13.11 8.48
CA GLY A 86 -8.94 -13.47 9.86
C GLY A 86 -8.72 -14.95 10.14
N GLY A 87 -9.28 -15.82 9.30
CA GLY A 87 -9.11 -17.25 9.43
C GLY A 87 -7.67 -17.71 9.21
N PHE A 88 -7.03 -17.16 8.18
CA PHE A 88 -5.64 -17.50 7.85
C PHE A 88 -4.68 -17.04 8.94
N LEU A 89 -4.82 -15.80 9.39
CA LEU A 89 -3.93 -15.22 10.39
C LEU A 89 -4.07 -15.90 11.75
N LEU A 90 -5.29 -16.28 12.12
CA LEU A 90 -5.51 -16.98 13.40
C LEU A 90 -4.83 -18.35 13.43
N LYS A 91 -4.74 -19.01 12.28
CA LYS A 91 -4.07 -20.32 12.20
C LYS A 91 -2.55 -20.21 12.13
N ASN A 92 -2.03 -19.14 11.52
CA ASN A 92 -0.62 -19.04 11.16
C ASN A 92 0.14 -17.94 11.92
N LEU A 93 -0.52 -17.25 12.85
CA LEU A 93 0.14 -16.20 13.61
C LEU A 93 1.17 -16.76 14.58
N PRO A 94 2.32 -16.08 14.73
CA PRO A 94 3.23 -16.39 15.82
C PRO A 94 2.52 -16.25 17.18
N ARG A 95 2.99 -17.01 18.15
CA ARG A 95 2.39 -17.04 19.49
C ARG A 95 2.22 -15.65 20.10
N TRP A 96 3.20 -14.79 19.93
CA TRP A 96 3.15 -13.44 20.51
C TRP A 96 2.06 -12.57 19.87
N LYS A 97 1.80 -12.75 18.57
CA LYS A 97 0.72 -12.02 17.89
C LYS A 97 -0.65 -12.51 18.31
N LYS A 98 -0.79 -13.79 18.58
CA LYS A 98 -2.05 -14.33 19.14
C LYS A 98 -2.35 -13.72 20.50
N LEU A 99 -1.33 -13.49 21.31
CA LEU A 99 -1.47 -12.82 22.59
C LEU A 99 -1.90 -11.36 22.42
N SER A 100 -1.35 -10.66 21.44
CA SER A 100 -1.72 -9.27 21.16
C SER A 100 -3.19 -9.13 20.77
N ILE A 101 -3.69 -10.05 19.93
CA ILE A 101 -5.09 -10.06 19.53
C ILE A 101 -6.00 -10.33 20.74
N LYS A 102 -5.60 -11.26 21.60
CA LYS A 102 -6.34 -11.57 22.80
C LYS A 102 -6.42 -10.37 23.75
N TYR A 103 -5.32 -9.63 23.86
CA TYR A 103 -5.24 -8.41 24.66
C TYR A 103 -6.16 -7.33 24.10
N TRP A 104 -6.16 -7.16 22.80
CA TRP A 104 -6.99 -6.18 22.12
C TRP A 104 -8.47 -6.44 22.33
N LYS A 105 -8.89 -7.72 22.25
CA LYS A 105 -10.27 -8.11 22.54
C LYS A 105 -10.64 -7.83 24.00
N PHE A 106 -9.71 -8.04 24.90
CA PHE A 106 -9.93 -7.76 26.32
C PHE A 106 -10.17 -6.25 26.54
N LEU A 107 -9.41 -5.40 25.88
CA LEU A 107 -9.57 -3.94 25.98
C LEU A 107 -10.91 -3.46 25.43
N GLN A 108 -11.46 -4.16 24.44
CA GLN A 108 -12.74 -3.77 23.85
C GLN A 108 -13.94 -4.12 24.71
N LYS A 109 -13.81 -5.05 25.64
CA LYS A 109 -14.89 -5.47 26.52
C LYS A 109 -15.19 -4.48 27.64
N LYS A 110 -14.45 -3.42 27.74
CA LYS A 110 -14.73 -2.34 28.66
C LYS A 110 -15.69 -1.34 28.01
#